data_a56239d8ef11b5fa042aa208752b86ac
#
_entry.id   a56239d8ef11b5fa042aa208752b86ac
#
_cell.length_a   1.000
_cell.length_b   1.000
_cell.length_c   1.000
_cell.angle_alpha   90.00
_cell.angle_beta   90.00
_cell.angle_gamma   90.00
#
_symmetry.space_group_name_H-M   'P 1'
#
loop_
_entity.id
_entity.type
_entity.pdbx_description
1 polymer ?
#
loop_
_entity_poly.entity_id
_entity_poly.type
_entity_poly.pdbx_seq_one_letter_code
_entity_poly.pdbx_strand_id
1 'polypeptide(L)'
;VRAVGGLRPAALAVLGVGWVVYGRSISTDPTYGRSRGLAGITRYVPLSDLGWVWVAAGAVAILAGLGRRMRYQAPGFAALAAPAVLWGFTYARTAITGGYPSAGGSAAAWLAFAAFVVLTAGMAEPAWVVAALYETRGEPRD
;
A
#
# COMPACT_ATOMS: atom_id res chain seq x y z
N VAL A 1 8.52 19.27 15.72
CA VAL A 1 8.03 18.18 14.85
C VAL A 1 6.55 18.44 14.66
N ARG A 2 6.14 18.98 13.48
CA ARG A 2 4.74 19.22 13.17
C ARG A 2 4.06 17.86 13.02
N ALA A 3 3.09 17.56 13.88
CA ALA A 3 2.32 16.33 13.83
C ALA A 3 1.77 16.11 12.42
N VAL A 4 1.94 14.92 11.90
CA VAL A 4 1.32 14.46 10.64
C VAL A 4 -0.19 14.58 10.86
N GLY A 5 -0.83 15.55 10.18
CA GLY A 5 -2.18 15.97 10.53
C GLY A 5 -3.25 15.02 10.06
N GLY A 6 -3.60 14.00 10.87
CA GLY A 6 -4.75 13.11 10.66
C GLY A 6 -4.39 11.64 10.44
N LEU A 7 -5.41 10.77 10.47
CA LEU A 7 -5.24 9.32 10.32
C LEU A 7 -4.82 8.92 8.90
N ARG A 8 -5.32 9.61 7.88
CA ARG A 8 -5.01 9.31 6.47
C ARG A 8 -3.53 9.55 6.13
N PRO A 9 -2.92 10.71 6.46
CA PRO A 9 -1.49 10.91 6.31
C PRO A 9 -0.66 9.90 7.10
N ALA A 10 -1.08 9.57 8.33
CA ALA A 10 -0.41 8.56 9.13
C ALA A 10 -0.48 7.16 8.47
N ALA A 11 -1.64 6.77 7.95
CA ALA A 11 -1.81 5.52 7.22
C ALA A 11 -0.90 5.47 5.97
N LEU A 12 -0.84 6.54 5.17
CA LEU A 12 0.05 6.64 4.01
C LEU A 12 1.52 6.49 4.41
N ALA A 13 1.94 7.12 5.50
CA ALA A 13 3.32 7.01 5.98
C ALA A 13 3.65 5.59 6.46
N VAL A 14 2.82 5.01 7.32
CA VAL A 14 3.04 3.66 7.88
C VAL A 14 3.01 2.58 6.79
N LEU A 15 1.98 2.59 5.94
CA LEU A 15 1.85 1.61 4.86
C LEU A 15 2.92 1.82 3.80
N GLY A 16 3.29 3.08 3.52
CA GLY A 16 4.38 3.40 2.60
C GLY A 16 5.73 2.86 3.09
N VAL A 17 6.06 3.00 4.37
CA VAL A 17 7.25 2.38 4.97
C VAL A 17 7.19 0.87 4.85
N GLY A 18 6.03 0.26 5.14
CA GLY A 18 5.82 -1.18 4.95
C GLY A 18 6.13 -1.63 3.52
N TRP A 19 5.68 -0.87 2.50
CA TRP A 19 5.97 -1.16 1.09
C TRP A 19 7.46 -1.03 0.74
N VAL A 20 8.14 0.00 1.25
CA VAL A 20 9.59 0.15 1.06
C VAL A 20 10.33 -1.04 1.64
N VAL A 21 10.03 -1.43 2.88
CA VAL A 21 10.66 -2.60 3.54
C VAL A 21 10.36 -3.89 2.77
N TYR A 22 9.09 -4.12 2.41
CA TYR A 22 8.67 -5.29 1.66
C TYR A 22 9.35 -5.37 0.28
N GLY A 23 9.37 -4.25 -0.46
CA GLY A 23 10.02 -4.17 -1.76
C GLY A 23 11.53 -4.44 -1.68
N ARG A 24 12.20 -3.88 -0.68
CA ARG A 24 13.62 -4.16 -0.42
C ARG A 24 13.86 -5.64 -0.13
N SER A 25 13.01 -6.27 0.69
CA SER A 25 13.14 -7.69 0.99
C SER A 25 13.01 -8.57 -0.26
N ILE A 26 12.10 -8.21 -1.19
CA ILE A 26 11.95 -8.92 -2.46
C ILE A 26 13.18 -8.72 -3.35
N SER A 27 13.72 -7.50 -3.41
CA SER A 27 14.86 -7.19 -4.27
C SER A 27 16.16 -7.85 -3.80
N THR A 28 16.32 -8.02 -2.49
CA THR A 28 17.54 -8.59 -1.90
C THR A 28 17.49 -10.12 -1.73
N ASP A 29 16.31 -10.67 -1.47
CA ASP A 29 16.09 -12.11 -1.26
C ASP A 29 14.77 -12.59 -1.90
N PRO A 30 14.76 -12.80 -3.23
CA PRO A 30 13.59 -13.30 -3.95
C PRO A 30 13.36 -14.78 -3.63
N THR A 31 12.42 -15.09 -2.74
CA THR A 31 12.12 -16.46 -2.33
C THR A 31 11.44 -17.27 -3.44
N TYR A 32 11.82 -18.55 -3.55
CA TYR A 32 11.27 -19.48 -4.56
C TYR A 32 9.75 -19.64 -4.52
N GLY A 33 9.15 -19.73 -3.32
CA GLY A 33 7.70 -19.83 -3.18
C GLY A 33 6.94 -18.62 -3.75
N ARG A 34 7.52 -17.44 -3.60
CA ARG A 34 6.98 -16.18 -4.12
C ARG A 34 7.05 -16.15 -5.64
N SER A 35 8.15 -16.56 -6.24
CA SER A 35 8.33 -16.64 -7.69
C SER A 35 7.38 -17.63 -8.35
N ARG A 36 7.10 -18.78 -7.73
CA ARG A 36 6.09 -19.73 -8.23
C ARG A 36 4.68 -19.16 -8.22
N GLY A 37 4.28 -18.50 -7.14
CA GLY A 37 2.96 -17.86 -7.04
C GLY A 37 2.77 -16.74 -8.06
N LEU A 38 3.85 -16.09 -8.49
CA LEU A 38 3.87 -14.97 -9.43
C LEU A 38 4.38 -15.37 -10.83
N ALA A 39 4.42 -16.65 -11.16
CA ALA A 39 4.97 -17.16 -12.43
C ALA A 39 4.39 -16.48 -13.69
N GLY A 40 3.16 -15.98 -13.62
CA GLY A 40 2.54 -15.21 -14.70
C GLY A 40 3.27 -13.91 -15.05
N ILE A 41 3.93 -13.29 -14.09
CA ILE A 41 4.67 -12.01 -14.25
C ILE A 41 6.17 -12.28 -14.30
N THR A 42 6.69 -13.15 -13.42
CA THR A 42 8.13 -13.36 -13.27
C THR A 42 8.81 -13.99 -14.47
N ARG A 43 8.03 -14.54 -15.41
CA ARG A 43 8.56 -14.97 -16.71
C ARG A 43 8.99 -13.81 -17.62
N TYR A 44 8.51 -12.60 -17.38
CA TYR A 44 8.83 -11.40 -18.17
C TYR A 44 9.76 -10.46 -17.45
N VAL A 45 9.61 -10.35 -16.12
CA VAL A 45 10.35 -9.41 -15.27
C VAL A 45 10.87 -10.15 -14.04
N PRO A 46 12.17 -10.09 -13.74
CA PRO A 46 12.73 -10.68 -12.53
C PRO A 46 12.02 -10.21 -11.27
N LEU A 47 11.87 -11.10 -10.30
CA LEU A 47 11.19 -10.77 -9.04
C LEU A 47 11.93 -9.66 -8.26
N SER A 48 13.26 -9.62 -8.35
CA SER A 48 14.09 -8.55 -7.78
C SER A 48 13.73 -7.16 -8.30
N ASP A 49 13.45 -7.06 -9.61
CA ASP A 49 13.10 -5.79 -10.24
C ASP A 49 11.69 -5.35 -9.85
N LEU A 50 10.77 -6.32 -9.72
CA LEU A 50 9.43 -6.07 -9.20
C LEU A 50 9.45 -5.52 -7.77
N GLY A 51 10.45 -5.87 -6.96
CA GLY A 51 10.64 -5.30 -5.63
C GLY A 51 10.80 -3.78 -5.65
N TRP A 52 11.44 -3.23 -6.67
CA TRP A 52 11.59 -1.77 -6.82
C TRP A 52 10.28 -1.05 -7.12
N VAL A 53 9.30 -1.73 -7.74
CA VAL A 53 7.94 -1.19 -7.91
C VAL A 53 7.29 -0.93 -6.54
N TRP A 54 7.47 -1.84 -5.58
CA TRP A 54 6.98 -1.68 -4.22
C TRP A 54 7.70 -0.55 -3.48
N VAL A 55 9.02 -0.44 -3.65
CA VAL A 55 9.80 0.67 -3.06
C VAL A 55 9.31 2.01 -3.60
N ALA A 56 9.13 2.12 -4.92
CA ALA A 56 8.64 3.34 -5.55
C ALA A 56 7.22 3.69 -5.09
N ALA A 57 6.31 2.70 -5.04
CA ALA A 57 4.95 2.88 -4.53
C ALA A 57 4.93 3.35 -3.07
N GLY A 58 5.77 2.77 -2.22
CA GLY A 58 5.93 3.18 -0.83
C GLY A 58 6.46 4.61 -0.70
N ALA A 59 7.45 4.99 -1.50
CA ALA A 59 7.98 6.36 -1.53
C ALA A 59 6.91 7.38 -1.94
N VAL A 60 6.13 7.08 -2.99
CA VAL A 60 5.00 7.93 -3.42
C VAL A 60 3.97 8.07 -2.30
N ALA A 61 3.63 6.99 -1.60
CA ALA A 61 2.69 7.03 -0.48
C ALA A 61 3.20 7.90 0.68
N ILE A 62 4.47 7.77 1.06
CA ILE A 62 5.09 8.59 2.10
C ILE A 62 5.06 10.08 1.71
N LEU A 63 5.47 10.41 0.49
CA LEU A 63 5.47 11.80 0.00
C LEU A 63 4.05 12.36 -0.07
N ALA A 64 3.07 11.58 -0.52
CA ALA A 64 1.67 11.97 -0.54
C ALA A 64 1.11 12.21 0.87
N GLY A 65 1.55 11.43 1.87
CA GLY A 65 1.21 11.62 3.28
C GLY A 65 1.68 12.96 3.86
N LEU A 66 2.69 13.60 3.28
CA LEU A 66 3.12 14.95 3.66
C LEU A 66 2.15 16.03 3.14
N GLY A 67 1.32 15.70 2.16
CA GLY A 67 0.33 16.60 1.58
C GLY A 67 -0.89 16.78 2.49
N ARG A 68 -1.24 18.06 2.79
CA ARG A 68 -2.38 18.39 3.67
C ARG A 68 -3.74 18.29 2.98
N ARG A 69 -3.79 18.38 1.65
CA ARG A 69 -5.04 18.34 0.87
C ARG A 69 -5.29 16.94 0.35
N MET A 70 -6.54 16.50 0.38
CA MET A 70 -7.00 15.17 -0.07
C MET A 70 -6.54 14.84 -1.50
N ARG A 71 -6.53 15.82 -2.40
CA ARG A 71 -6.06 15.66 -3.79
C ARG A 71 -4.60 15.23 -3.91
N TYR A 72 -3.75 15.59 -2.94
CA TYR A 72 -2.35 15.17 -2.92
C TYR A 72 -2.15 13.80 -2.29
N GLN A 73 -3.11 13.31 -1.50
CA GLN A 73 -3.08 11.99 -0.87
C GLN A 73 -3.60 10.88 -1.80
N ALA A 74 -4.51 11.22 -2.74
CA ALA A 74 -5.09 10.24 -3.65
C ALA A 74 -4.05 9.44 -4.45
N PRO A 75 -3.00 10.04 -5.04
CA PRO A 75 -1.93 9.29 -5.70
C PRO A 75 -1.21 8.31 -4.77
N GLY A 76 -1.04 8.67 -3.49
CA GLY A 76 -0.42 7.80 -2.49
C GLY A 76 -1.25 6.54 -2.22
N PHE A 77 -2.56 6.68 -2.04
CA PHE A 77 -3.46 5.53 -1.88
C PHE A 77 -3.52 4.68 -3.14
N ALA A 78 -3.54 5.29 -4.32
CA ALA A 78 -3.47 4.56 -5.59
C ALA A 78 -2.16 3.76 -5.72
N ALA A 79 -1.03 4.36 -5.35
CA ALA A 79 0.27 3.71 -5.35
C ALA A 79 0.34 2.52 -4.37
N LEU A 80 -0.32 2.62 -3.19
CA LEU A 80 -0.41 1.50 -2.26
C LEU A 80 -1.30 0.37 -2.78
N ALA A 81 -2.42 0.69 -3.43
CA ALA A 81 -3.38 -0.30 -3.89
C ALA A 81 -2.91 -1.03 -5.16
N ALA A 82 -2.31 -0.32 -6.12
CA ALA A 82 -2.00 -0.86 -7.45
C ALA A 82 -1.12 -2.13 -7.43
N PRO A 83 0.05 -2.17 -6.74
CA PRO A 83 0.85 -3.38 -6.70
C PRO A 83 0.15 -4.52 -5.93
N ALA A 84 -0.64 -4.22 -4.90
CA ALA A 84 -1.41 -5.24 -4.17
C ALA A 84 -2.51 -5.87 -5.05
N VAL A 85 -3.20 -5.07 -5.86
CA VAL A 85 -4.17 -5.55 -6.85
C VAL A 85 -3.49 -6.45 -7.89
N LEU A 86 -2.36 -6.02 -8.44
CA LEU A 86 -1.59 -6.79 -9.40
C LEU A 86 -1.16 -8.14 -8.83
N TRP A 87 -0.63 -8.16 -7.60
CA TRP A 87 -0.26 -9.39 -6.89
C TRP A 87 -1.48 -10.28 -6.65
N GLY A 88 -2.58 -9.72 -6.16
CA GLY A 88 -3.83 -10.44 -5.90
C GLY A 88 -4.35 -11.13 -7.14
N PHE A 89 -4.44 -10.44 -8.28
CA PHE A 89 -4.88 -11.04 -9.54
C PHE A 89 -3.92 -12.09 -10.07
N THR A 90 -2.61 -11.90 -9.93
CA THR A 90 -1.63 -12.88 -10.39
C THR A 90 -1.72 -14.15 -9.55
N TYR A 91 -1.84 -14.05 -8.24
CA TYR A 91 -2.07 -15.21 -7.37
C TYR A 91 -3.42 -15.86 -7.63
N ALA A 92 -4.50 -15.10 -7.89
CA ALA A 92 -5.80 -15.65 -8.23
C ALA A 92 -5.74 -16.48 -9.52
N ARG A 93 -5.07 -15.97 -10.55
CA ARG A 93 -4.82 -16.72 -11.78
C ARG A 93 -4.05 -18.01 -11.52
N THR A 94 -3.00 -17.95 -10.71
CA THR A 94 -2.19 -19.13 -10.36
C THR A 94 -3.02 -20.16 -9.58
N ALA A 95 -3.93 -19.73 -8.73
CA ALA A 95 -4.86 -20.61 -8.02
C ALA A 95 -5.81 -21.34 -8.97
N ILE A 96 -6.38 -20.61 -9.95
CA ILE A 96 -7.30 -21.17 -10.95
C ILE A 96 -6.58 -22.19 -11.85
N THR A 97 -5.33 -21.95 -12.19
CA THR A 97 -4.54 -22.85 -13.06
C THR A 97 -3.88 -24.01 -12.28
N GLY A 98 -4.08 -24.12 -10.98
CA GLY A 98 -3.52 -25.19 -10.14
C GLY A 98 -2.00 -25.13 -9.94
N GLY A 99 -1.37 -23.97 -10.21
CA GLY A 99 0.09 -23.85 -10.22
C GLY A 99 0.76 -23.78 -8.84
N TYR A 100 0.02 -23.43 -7.77
CA TYR A 100 0.56 -23.30 -6.42
C TYR A 100 -0.54 -23.45 -5.34
N PRO A 101 -0.40 -24.40 -4.38
CA PRO A 101 -1.48 -24.78 -3.47
C PRO A 101 -2.02 -23.63 -2.60
N SER A 102 -1.15 -22.71 -2.13
CA SER A 102 -1.55 -21.57 -1.27
C SER A 102 -1.86 -20.28 -2.05
N ALA A 103 -1.90 -20.33 -3.38
CA ALA A 103 -2.13 -19.16 -4.20
C ALA A 103 -3.47 -18.48 -3.91
N GLY A 104 -4.53 -19.25 -3.65
CA GLY A 104 -5.86 -18.72 -3.31
C GLY A 104 -5.87 -17.87 -2.05
N GLY A 105 -5.22 -18.35 -0.99
CA GLY A 105 -5.06 -17.59 0.25
C GLY A 105 -4.26 -16.31 0.07
N SER A 106 -3.17 -16.38 -0.70
CA SER A 106 -2.37 -15.19 -1.03
C SER A 106 -3.18 -14.18 -1.86
N ALA A 107 -3.97 -14.64 -2.84
CA ALA A 107 -4.85 -13.79 -3.62
C ALA A 107 -5.85 -13.05 -2.74
N ALA A 108 -6.53 -13.78 -1.85
CA ALA A 108 -7.50 -13.20 -0.92
C ALA A 108 -6.87 -12.13 -0.02
N ALA A 109 -5.69 -12.41 0.55
CA ALA A 109 -4.98 -11.47 1.42
C ALA A 109 -4.61 -10.17 0.69
N TRP A 110 -4.05 -10.26 -0.52
CA TRP A 110 -3.66 -9.09 -1.30
C TRP A 110 -4.85 -8.26 -1.77
N LEU A 111 -5.94 -8.90 -2.21
CA LEU A 111 -7.15 -8.20 -2.64
C LEU A 111 -7.87 -7.56 -1.44
N ALA A 112 -7.93 -8.22 -0.29
CA ALA A 112 -8.47 -7.64 0.93
C ALA A 112 -7.65 -6.43 1.40
N PHE A 113 -6.31 -6.50 1.32
CA PHE A 113 -5.46 -5.35 1.62
C PHE A 113 -5.73 -4.18 0.65
N ALA A 114 -5.81 -4.45 -0.65
CA ALA A 114 -6.13 -3.41 -1.63
C ALA A 114 -7.50 -2.76 -1.36
N ALA A 115 -8.52 -3.57 -1.04
CA ALA A 115 -9.84 -3.09 -0.65
C ALA A 115 -9.77 -2.22 0.61
N PHE A 116 -9.02 -2.65 1.63
CA PHE A 116 -8.80 -1.87 2.85
C PHE A 116 -8.17 -0.50 2.56
N VAL A 117 -7.16 -0.45 1.68
CA VAL A 117 -6.52 0.81 1.26
C VAL A 117 -7.52 1.75 0.59
N VAL A 118 -8.37 1.21 -0.31
CA VAL A 118 -9.41 2.00 -1.02
C VAL A 118 -10.47 2.52 -0.03
N LEU A 119 -10.93 1.68 0.90
CA LEU A 119 -11.86 2.09 1.94
C LEU A 119 -11.27 3.20 2.81
N THR A 120 -10.01 3.05 3.26
CA THR A 120 -9.30 4.06 4.04
C THR A 120 -9.19 5.38 3.27
N ALA A 121 -8.96 5.33 1.97
CA ALA A 121 -8.92 6.51 1.11
C ALA A 121 -10.27 7.25 1.05
N GLY A 122 -11.38 6.54 1.17
CA GLY A 122 -12.74 7.11 1.17
C GLY A 122 -13.24 7.58 2.53
N MET A 123 -12.58 7.20 3.64
CA MET A 123 -13.04 7.55 4.99
C MET A 123 -12.83 9.05 5.29
N ALA A 124 -13.83 9.68 5.93
CA ALA A 124 -13.66 10.99 6.52
C ALA A 124 -12.79 10.91 7.79
N GLU A 125 -12.04 11.97 8.08
CA GLU A 125 -11.31 12.05 9.35
C GLU A 125 -12.32 12.11 10.52
N PRO A 126 -12.12 11.33 11.59
CA PRO A 126 -12.99 11.37 12.76
C PRO A 126 -13.02 12.77 13.41
N ALA A 127 -14.19 13.17 13.91
CA ALA A 127 -14.37 14.50 14.50
C ALA A 127 -13.39 14.81 15.64
N TRP A 128 -13.02 13.81 16.44
CA TRP A 128 -12.03 13.99 17.52
C TRP A 128 -10.61 14.26 17.02
N VAL A 129 -10.22 13.70 15.87
CA VAL A 129 -8.93 14.00 15.21
C VAL A 129 -8.93 15.44 14.72
N VAL A 130 -10.03 15.85 14.08
CA VAL A 130 -10.20 17.22 13.60
C VAL A 130 -10.15 18.20 14.76
N ALA A 131 -10.85 17.92 15.87
CA ALA A 131 -10.84 18.76 17.09
C ALA A 131 -9.42 18.91 17.67
N ALA A 132 -8.68 17.80 17.82
CA ALA A 132 -7.31 17.82 18.35
C ALA A 132 -6.36 18.63 17.43
N LEU A 133 -6.57 18.60 16.12
CA LEU A 133 -5.77 19.40 15.18
C LEU A 133 -6.04 20.90 15.31
N TYR A 134 -7.28 21.33 15.60
CA TYR A 134 -7.61 22.73 15.87
C TYR A 134 -6.99 23.22 17.17
N GLU A 135 -7.06 22.42 18.24
CA GLU A 135 -6.45 22.76 19.53
C GLU A 135 -4.93 22.95 19.42
N THR A 136 -4.24 22.10 18.68
CA THR A 136 -2.78 22.23 18.47
C THR A 136 -2.39 23.43 17.61
N ARG A 137 -3.33 24.01 16.86
CA ARG A 137 -3.11 25.19 16.02
C ARG A 137 -3.41 26.51 16.72
N GLY A 138 -4.08 26.48 17.87
CA GLY A 138 -4.54 27.69 18.57
C GLY A 138 -5.58 28.49 17.75
N GLU A 139 -6.27 27.85 16.79
CA GLU A 139 -7.32 28.50 16.01
C GLU A 139 -8.62 28.53 16.81
N PRO A 140 -9.33 29.71 16.93
CA PRO A 140 -10.60 29.78 17.61
C PRO A 140 -11.62 28.85 16.92
N ARG A 141 -12.50 28.22 17.69
CA ARG A 141 -13.68 27.54 17.19
C ARG A 141 -14.76 28.64 16.97
N ASP A 142 -14.95 29.04 15.74
CA ASP A 142 -16.10 29.86 15.33
C ASP A 142 -17.37 29.00 15.26
#